data_60450850b142fa719341ef10c58d2efc
#
_entry.id   60450850b142fa719341ef10c58d2efc
#
_cell.length_a   1.000
_cell.length_b   1.000
_cell.length_c   1.000
_cell.angle_alpha   90.00
_cell.angle_beta   90.00
_cell.angle_gamma   90.00
#
_symmetry.space_group_name_H-M   'P 1'
#
loop_
_entity.id
_entity.type
_entity.pdbx_description
1 polymer ?
#
loop_
_entity_poly.entity_id
_entity_poly.type
_entity_poly.pdbx_seq_one_letter_code
_entity_poly.pdbx_strand_id
1 'polypeptide(L)'
;MKAINYYIVIEKIKEAPKKVGGIELTEKQDTDVRYLKAKVISVGDKIEGINKNDVIRYDKHAGHGIEWKDELYYVITVGDVVIVE
;
A
#
# COMPACT_ATOMS: atom_id res chain seq x y z
N MET A 1 7.45 14.67 -5.90
CA MET A 1 7.07 14.37 -4.49
C MET A 1 8.12 13.48 -3.86
N LYS A 2 8.55 13.82 -2.67
CA LYS A 2 9.61 13.08 -1.97
C LYS A 2 9.21 12.88 -0.51
N ALA A 3 9.15 11.62 -0.07
CA ALA A 3 8.94 11.31 1.34
C ALA A 3 10.20 11.65 2.15
N ILE A 4 10.01 11.99 3.42
CA ILE A 4 11.11 12.30 4.32
C ILE A 4 11.03 11.44 5.58
N ASN A 5 12.13 11.38 6.34
CA ASN A 5 12.22 10.62 7.60
C ASN A 5 11.79 9.17 7.42
N TYR A 6 10.76 8.74 8.14
CA TYR A 6 10.25 7.38 8.11
C TYR A 6 8.93 7.26 7.36
N TYR A 7 8.56 8.29 6.58
CA TYR A 7 7.34 8.26 5.79
C TYR A 7 7.54 7.55 4.46
N ILE A 8 6.48 6.92 3.99
CA ILE A 8 6.45 6.24 2.70
C ILE A 8 5.20 6.70 1.96
N VAL A 9 5.39 7.12 0.72
CA VAL A 9 4.26 7.43 -0.17
C VAL A 9 3.99 6.20 -1.01
N ILE A 10 2.75 5.75 -0.99
CA ILE A 10 2.33 4.53 -1.70
C ILE A 10 1.15 4.80 -2.61
N GLU A 11 1.03 3.96 -3.62
CA GLU A 11 -0.14 3.88 -4.49
C GLU A 11 -0.80 2.52 -4.27
N LYS A 12 -2.08 2.52 -3.90
CA LYS A 12 -2.80 1.26 -3.68
C LYS A 12 -2.93 0.49 -4.98
N ILE A 13 -2.60 -0.79 -4.93
CA ILE A 13 -2.80 -1.70 -6.05
C ILE A 13 -4.19 -2.29 -5.90
N LYS A 14 -5.05 -2.01 -6.88
CA LYS A 14 -6.37 -2.61 -6.92
C LYS A 14 -6.24 -3.99 -7.56
N GLU A 15 -6.52 -5.01 -6.77
CA GLU A 15 -6.62 -6.36 -7.31
C GLU A 15 -8.05 -6.58 -7.79
N ALA A 16 -8.20 -7.01 -9.03
CA ALA A 16 -9.50 -7.39 -9.54
C ALA A 16 -10.03 -8.59 -8.74
N PRO A 17 -11.34 -8.65 -8.46
CA PRO A 17 -11.91 -9.80 -7.79
C PRO A 17 -11.62 -11.06 -8.61
N LYS A 18 -11.06 -12.07 -7.96
CA LYS A 18 -10.82 -13.34 -8.61
C LYS A 18 -12.11 -14.14 -8.64
N LYS A 19 -12.49 -14.60 -9.82
CA LYS A 19 -13.58 -15.55 -9.96
C LYS A 19 -13.02 -16.95 -9.83
N VAL A 20 -13.53 -17.70 -8.90
CA VAL A 20 -13.19 -19.11 -8.72
C VAL A 20 -14.44 -19.92 -9.08
N GLY A 21 -14.37 -20.68 -10.17
CA GLY A 21 -15.52 -21.45 -10.62
C GLY A 21 -16.75 -20.60 -10.98
N GLY A 22 -16.54 -19.37 -11.44
CA GLY A 22 -17.64 -18.46 -11.78
C GLY A 22 -18.22 -17.70 -10.59
N ILE A 23 -17.68 -17.91 -9.38
CA ILE A 23 -18.14 -17.24 -8.17
C ILE A 23 -17.16 -16.12 -7.82
N GLU A 24 -17.69 -14.91 -7.68
CA GLU A 24 -16.89 -13.80 -7.18
C GLU A 24 -16.58 -14.00 -5.70
N LEU A 25 -15.33 -13.67 -5.32
CA LEU A 25 -14.99 -13.61 -3.92
C LEU A 25 -15.79 -12.50 -3.27
N THR A 26 -16.49 -12.82 -2.19
CA THR A 26 -17.36 -11.88 -1.50
C THR A 26 -16.56 -10.90 -0.67
N GLU A 27 -17.18 -9.75 -0.35
CA GLU A 27 -16.59 -8.78 0.56
C GLU A 27 -16.20 -9.39 1.91
N LYS A 28 -16.87 -10.44 2.31
CA LYS A 28 -16.59 -11.13 3.56
C LYS A 28 -15.17 -11.71 3.59
N GLN A 29 -14.66 -12.15 2.46
CA GLN A 29 -13.27 -12.61 2.40
C GLN A 29 -12.31 -11.44 2.39
N ASP A 30 -12.69 -10.34 1.76
CA ASP A 30 -11.87 -9.13 1.75
C ASP A 30 -11.76 -8.50 3.14
N THR A 31 -12.79 -8.61 3.97
CA THR A 31 -12.76 -8.06 5.33
C THR A 31 -11.78 -8.78 6.25
N ASP A 32 -11.44 -10.02 5.93
CA ASP A 32 -10.47 -10.79 6.71
C ASP A 32 -9.02 -10.44 6.33
N VAL A 33 -8.83 -9.72 5.24
CA VAL A 33 -7.50 -9.29 4.79
C VAL A 33 -7.14 -7.99 5.50
N ARG A 34 -6.19 -8.07 6.42
CA ARG A 34 -5.72 -6.91 7.16
C ARG A 34 -4.64 -6.12 6.41
N TYR A 35 -3.82 -6.82 5.63
CA TYR A 35 -2.69 -6.22 4.95
C TYR A 35 -2.96 -6.09 3.46
N LEU A 36 -2.85 -4.88 2.96
CA LEU A 36 -3.12 -4.56 1.57
C LEU A 36 -1.82 -4.40 0.79
N LYS A 37 -1.94 -4.62 -0.50
CA LYS A 37 -0.82 -4.52 -1.44
C LYS A 37 -0.71 -3.09 -1.97
N ALA A 38 0.50 -2.57 -2.02
CA ALA A 38 0.75 -1.24 -2.55
C ALA A 38 2.12 -1.16 -3.22
N LYS A 39 2.22 -0.23 -4.15
CA LYS A 39 3.49 0.09 -4.80
C LYS A 39 4.10 1.31 -4.13
N VAL A 40 5.38 1.23 -3.80
CA VAL A 40 6.10 2.33 -3.18
C VAL A 40 6.43 3.38 -4.24
N ILE A 41 5.98 4.60 -4.01
CA ILE A 41 6.24 5.74 -4.90
C ILE A 41 7.45 6.52 -4.42
N SER A 42 7.58 6.71 -3.12
CA SER A 42 8.72 7.42 -2.54
C SER A 42 8.98 6.91 -1.13
N VAL A 43 10.24 6.83 -0.77
CA VAL A 43 10.69 6.31 0.53
C VAL A 43 11.46 7.41 1.27
N GLY A 44 11.17 7.56 2.55
CA GLY A 44 11.88 8.51 3.40
C GLY A 44 13.38 8.21 3.49
N ASP A 45 14.15 9.26 3.69
CA ASP A 45 15.61 9.18 3.67
C ASP A 45 16.22 8.37 4.82
N LYS A 46 15.44 8.12 5.88
CA LYS A 46 15.89 7.33 7.03
C LYS A 46 15.48 5.86 6.98
N ILE A 47 14.80 5.44 5.90
CA ILE A 47 14.33 4.07 5.76
C ILE A 47 15.33 3.23 4.98
N GLU A 48 15.66 2.06 5.52
CA GLU A 48 16.48 1.07 4.85
C GLU A 48 15.64 -0.17 4.53
N GLY A 49 15.98 -0.86 3.46
CA GLY A 49 15.33 -2.12 3.09
C GLY A 49 14.09 -1.98 2.22
N ILE A 50 13.61 -0.76 2.02
CA ILE A 50 12.47 -0.49 1.14
C ILE A 50 12.90 0.51 0.08
N ASN A 51 12.64 0.21 -1.18
CA ASN A 51 13.03 1.06 -2.29
C ASN A 51 11.82 1.51 -3.11
N LYS A 52 12.00 2.58 -3.86
CA LYS A 52 11.02 3.03 -4.84
C LYS A 52 10.70 1.90 -5.82
N ASN A 53 9.45 1.74 -6.16
CA ASN A 53 8.89 0.71 -7.03
C ASN A 53 8.77 -0.67 -6.39
N ASP A 54 9.17 -0.83 -5.13
CA ASP A 54 8.91 -2.08 -4.41
C ASP A 54 7.40 -2.26 -4.19
N VAL A 55 6.98 -3.51 -4.14
CA VAL A 55 5.61 -3.87 -3.78
C VAL A 55 5.63 -4.32 -2.34
N ILE A 56 4.79 -3.71 -1.53
CA ILE A 56 4.74 -3.97 -0.09
C ILE A 56 3.36 -4.38 0.36
N ARG A 57 3.30 -4.98 1.54
CA ARG A 57 2.06 -5.20 2.27
C ARG A 57 2.07 -4.31 3.50
N TYR A 58 0.98 -3.61 3.74
CA TYR A 58 0.86 -2.67 4.84
C TYR A 58 -0.51 -2.81 5.52
N ASP A 59 -0.61 -2.33 6.75
CA ASP A 59 -1.85 -2.38 7.51
C ASP A 59 -2.92 -1.50 6.84
N LYS A 60 -4.07 -2.08 6.54
CA LYS A 60 -5.16 -1.37 5.86
C LYS A 60 -5.70 -0.18 6.66
N HIS A 61 -5.49 -0.18 7.97
CA HIS A 61 -5.91 0.92 8.84
C HIS A 61 -4.90 2.06 8.89
N ALA A 62 -3.73 1.86 8.28
CA ALA A 62 -2.69 2.87 8.26
C ALA A 62 -2.86 3.81 7.07
N GLY A 63 -2.30 4.99 7.24
CA GLY A 63 -2.15 5.93 6.14
C GLY A 63 -3.27 6.95 6.05
N HIS A 64 -2.88 8.06 5.45
CA HIS A 64 -3.79 9.16 5.15
C HIS A 64 -3.62 9.50 3.68
N GLY A 65 -4.75 9.84 3.03
CA GLY A 65 -4.74 10.20 1.63
C GLY A 65 -4.04 11.53 1.38
N ILE A 66 -3.29 11.59 0.29
CA ILE A 66 -2.72 12.84 -0.20
C ILE A 66 -2.97 12.94 -1.69
N GLU A 67 -3.46 14.08 -2.13
CA GLU A 67 -3.67 14.36 -3.54
C GLU A 67 -2.43 15.05 -4.11
N TRP A 68 -1.90 14.50 -5.21
CA TRP A 68 -0.73 15.04 -5.89
C TRP A 68 -0.94 14.92 -7.39
N LYS A 69 -0.90 16.06 -8.09
CA LYS A 69 -1.07 16.14 -9.56
C LYS A 69 -2.28 15.34 -10.06
N ASP A 70 -3.43 15.57 -9.41
CA ASP A 70 -4.71 14.95 -9.71
C ASP A 70 -4.78 13.44 -9.47
N GLU A 71 -3.79 12.87 -8.78
CA GLU A 71 -3.79 11.48 -8.38
C GLU A 71 -3.80 11.34 -6.87
N LEU A 72 -4.46 10.31 -6.39
CA LEU A 72 -4.55 10.02 -4.97
C LEU A 72 -3.49 9.02 -4.55
N TYR A 73 -2.66 9.44 -3.61
CA TYR A 73 -1.67 8.57 -2.97
C TYR A 73 -1.98 8.47 -1.48
N TYR A 74 -1.26 7.60 -0.80
CA TYR A 74 -1.38 7.44 0.64
C TYR A 74 -0.01 7.56 1.29
N VAL A 75 0.01 8.16 2.46
CA VAL A 75 1.24 8.31 3.26
C VAL A 75 1.15 7.39 4.47
N ILE A 76 2.12 6.50 4.59
CA ILE A 76 2.25 5.61 5.74
C ILE A 76 3.63 5.77 6.35
N THR A 77 3.87 5.12 7.49
CA THR A 77 5.19 5.08 8.10
C THR A 77 5.80 3.68 7.91
N VAL A 78 7.11 3.59 8.13
CA VAL A 78 7.80 2.30 8.00
C VAL A 78 7.25 1.25 8.96
N GLY A 79 6.75 1.67 10.13
CA GLY A 79 6.14 0.75 11.10
C GLY A 79 4.84 0.12 10.63
N ASP A 80 4.21 0.67 9.61
CA ASP A 80 2.98 0.13 9.04
C ASP A 80 3.24 -0.94 7.97
N VAL A 81 4.46 -1.05 7.49
CA VAL A 81 4.85 -2.03 6.48
C VAL A 81 5.22 -3.33 7.18
N VAL A 82 4.63 -4.43 6.72
CA VAL A 82 4.88 -5.74 7.33
C VAL A 82 5.68 -6.66 6.43
N ILE A 83 5.56 -6.49 5.11
CA ILE A 83 6.25 -7.35 4.13
C ILE A 83 6.67 -6.51 2.94
N VAL A 84 7.87 -6.76 2.42
CA VAL A 84 8.33 -6.28 1.11
C VAL A 84 8.40 -7.49 0.20
N GLU A 85 7.66 -7.44 -0.89
CA GLU A 85 7.65 -8.55 -1.87
C GLU A 85 8.85 -8.53 -2.79
#